data_0c620d31014cde56e0c87ee06d7985b1
#
_entry.id   0c620d31014cde56e0c87ee06d7985b1
#
_cell.length_a   1.000
_cell.length_b   1.000
_cell.length_c   1.000
_cell.angle_alpha   90.00
_cell.angle_beta   90.00
_cell.angle_gamma   90.00
#
_symmetry.space_group_name_H-M   'P 1'
#
loop_
_entity.id
_entity.type
_entity.pdbx_description
1 polymer ?
#
loop_
_entity_poly.entity_id
_entity_poly.type
_entity_poly.pdbx_seq_one_letter_code
_entity_poly.pdbx_strand_id
1 'polypeptide(L)'
;MGNGITGTVTEVAADHYTIKTDAGDIYTIHFSVNTRIVKQAIQRRGEGGDNPPQTIQPSDIKVGDAVGAAGEVDAAAKSVGAVVIAQLDPERAKQMREMRANYGKTWLMGKVTVINETKVTLLGSVDNAAHAFVADEDTTFRKRREPITLADVHAGDVVRVEGAVKDGIFIAASVAVMVMPQGGTVPHDASPAPQPR
;
A
#
# COMPACT_ATOMS: atom_id res chain seq x y z
N MET A 1 7.33 -11.96 7.60
CA MET A 1 7.21 -10.80 6.70
C MET A 1 7.82 -9.63 7.43
N GLY A 2 8.91 -9.05 6.92
CA GLY A 2 9.58 -7.94 7.58
C GLY A 2 8.65 -6.74 7.67
N ASN A 3 8.36 -6.29 8.87
CA ASN A 3 7.63 -5.06 9.10
C ASN A 3 8.54 -3.89 8.68
N GLY A 4 8.09 -3.10 7.72
CA GLY A 4 8.76 -1.88 7.32
C GLY A 4 8.10 -0.67 7.96
N ILE A 5 8.90 0.34 8.28
CA ILE A 5 8.41 1.63 8.74
C ILE A 5 8.84 2.73 7.78
N THR A 6 7.99 3.71 7.57
CA THR A 6 8.28 4.86 6.71
C THR A 6 8.09 6.17 7.47
N GLY A 7 8.92 7.15 7.17
CA GLY A 7 8.82 8.47 7.78
C GLY A 7 9.78 9.48 7.17
N THR A 8 9.76 10.68 7.72
CA THR A 8 10.67 11.76 7.36
C THR A 8 11.79 11.85 8.39
N VAL A 9 13.04 11.91 7.93
CA VAL A 9 14.21 12.04 8.79
C VAL A 9 14.17 13.39 9.51
N THR A 10 14.23 13.35 10.84
CA THR A 10 14.27 14.54 11.70
C THR A 10 15.65 14.76 12.30
N GLU A 11 16.45 13.69 12.41
CA GLU A 11 17.80 13.74 12.94
C GLU A 11 18.67 12.67 12.26
N VAL A 12 19.94 12.99 12.05
CA VAL A 12 20.96 12.10 11.47
C VAL A 12 22.10 11.96 12.45
N ALA A 13 22.40 10.73 12.85
CA ALA A 13 23.56 10.38 13.68
C ALA A 13 24.46 9.38 12.94
N ALA A 14 25.59 9.06 13.55
CA ALA A 14 26.58 8.17 12.92
C ALA A 14 26.11 6.72 12.77
N ASP A 15 25.21 6.28 13.63
CA ASP A 15 24.74 4.89 13.77
C ASP A 15 23.21 4.74 13.70
N HIS A 16 22.49 5.86 13.62
CA HIS A 16 21.03 5.84 13.55
C HIS A 16 20.45 7.09 12.89
N TYR A 17 19.20 6.97 12.44
CA TYR A 17 18.35 8.10 12.04
C TYR A 17 17.13 8.16 12.93
N THR A 18 16.73 9.35 13.32
CA THR A 18 15.42 9.58 13.93
C THR A 18 14.44 9.97 12.82
N ILE A 19 13.31 9.29 12.74
CA ILE A 19 12.27 9.57 11.76
C ILE A 19 10.95 9.89 12.46
N LYS A 20 10.18 10.75 11.82
CA LYS A 20 8.77 11.00 12.16
C LYS A 20 7.89 10.33 11.13
N THR A 21 7.03 9.42 11.59
CA THR A 21 6.07 8.71 10.72
C THR A 21 4.90 9.63 10.33
N ASP A 22 4.11 9.22 9.33
CA ASP A 22 2.89 9.95 8.94
C ASP A 22 1.83 9.98 10.05
N ALA A 23 1.86 9.03 10.97
CA ALA A 23 1.01 9.01 12.17
C ALA A 23 1.48 9.99 13.26
N GLY A 24 2.67 10.59 13.10
CA GLY A 24 3.27 11.51 14.05
C GLY A 24 4.20 10.83 15.07
N ASP A 25 4.32 9.52 15.04
CA ASP A 25 5.23 8.77 15.91
C ASP A 25 6.68 9.00 15.53
N ILE A 26 7.54 9.04 16.54
CA ILE A 26 8.99 9.16 16.37
C ILE A 26 9.61 7.79 16.57
N TYR A 27 10.42 7.37 15.61
CA TYR A 27 11.17 6.12 15.64
C TYR A 27 12.64 6.36 15.42
N THR A 28 13.47 5.55 16.08
CA THR A 28 14.92 5.51 15.86
C THR A 28 15.25 4.31 14.98
N ILE A 29 15.87 4.57 13.84
CA ILE A 29 16.32 3.53 12.90
C ILE A 29 17.81 3.31 13.13
N HIS A 30 18.16 2.21 13.77
CA HIS A 30 19.55 1.78 13.95
C HIS A 30 20.04 1.06 12.70
N PHE A 31 21.24 1.40 12.27
CA PHE A 31 21.90 0.74 11.14
C PHE A 31 23.36 0.40 11.48
N SER A 32 23.91 -0.53 10.74
CA SER A 32 25.27 -1.01 10.89
C SER A 32 25.96 -1.14 9.52
N VAL A 33 27.20 -1.58 9.50
CA VAL A 33 27.94 -1.86 8.27
C VAL A 33 27.28 -2.92 7.38
N ASN A 34 26.40 -3.73 7.95
CA ASN A 34 25.63 -4.75 7.22
C ASN A 34 24.27 -4.23 6.70
N THR A 35 23.89 -3.01 7.08
CA THR A 35 22.64 -2.41 6.60
C THR A 35 22.82 -1.92 5.18
N ARG A 36 21.96 -2.38 4.28
CA ARG A 36 21.95 -1.93 2.90
C ARG A 36 21.17 -0.62 2.80
N ILE A 37 21.84 0.46 2.39
CA ILE A 37 21.20 1.76 2.18
C ILE A 37 21.12 2.02 0.68
N VAL A 38 19.91 2.25 0.20
CA VAL A 38 19.65 2.40 -1.24
C VAL A 38 18.79 3.64 -1.52
N LYS A 39 19.01 4.23 -2.66
CA LYS A 39 18.11 5.22 -3.24
C LYS A 39 17.14 4.49 -4.18
N GLN A 40 15.85 4.63 -3.95
CA GLN A 40 14.85 4.03 -4.80
C GLN A 40 14.83 4.78 -6.14
N ALA A 41 15.11 4.08 -7.22
CA ALA A 41 15.08 4.67 -8.56
C ALA A 41 13.65 5.10 -8.91
N ILE A 42 13.54 6.27 -9.54
CA ILE A 42 12.28 6.77 -10.07
C ILE A 42 11.92 5.91 -11.29
N GLN A 43 10.98 4.99 -11.12
CA GLN A 43 10.37 4.34 -12.28
C GLN A 43 9.45 5.34 -12.98
N ARG A 44 9.94 5.96 -14.05
CA ARG A 44 9.08 6.72 -14.96
C ARG A 44 8.17 5.74 -15.68
N ARG A 45 6.87 6.01 -15.62
CA ARG A 45 5.84 5.20 -16.28
C ARG A 45 6.08 5.21 -17.78
N GLY A 46 6.59 4.09 -18.33
CA GLY A 46 6.85 3.93 -19.77
C GLY A 46 8.28 3.56 -20.14
N GLU A 47 9.25 3.65 -19.25
CA GLU A 47 10.59 3.10 -19.46
C GLU A 47 10.65 1.72 -18.81
N GLY A 48 10.50 0.69 -19.63
CA GLY A 48 10.73 -0.71 -19.26
C GLY A 48 12.23 -0.96 -19.10
N GLY A 49 12.83 -0.37 -18.07
CA GLY A 49 14.19 -0.63 -17.65
C GLY A 49 14.17 -1.01 -16.19
N ASP A 50 14.69 -2.20 -15.87
CA ASP A 50 15.11 -2.55 -14.52
C ASP A 50 16.19 -1.54 -14.10
N ASN A 51 15.76 -0.45 -13.46
CA ASN A 51 16.68 0.49 -12.86
C ASN A 51 16.90 -0.02 -11.42
N PRO A 52 17.97 -0.77 -11.14
CA PRO A 52 18.19 -1.35 -9.83
C PRO A 52 18.35 -0.23 -8.81
N PRO A 53 17.90 -0.44 -7.56
CA PRO A 53 18.08 0.55 -6.51
C PRO A 53 19.57 0.84 -6.34
N GLN A 54 19.93 2.11 -6.42
CA GLN A 54 21.32 2.55 -6.29
C GLN A 54 21.74 2.50 -4.82
N THR A 55 22.85 1.82 -4.52
CA THR A 55 23.44 1.85 -3.18
C THR A 55 24.03 3.24 -2.92
N ILE A 56 23.68 3.82 -1.77
CA ILE A 56 24.14 5.13 -1.33
C ILE A 56 24.83 5.02 0.03
N GLN A 57 25.56 6.06 0.43
CA GLN A 57 26.20 6.13 1.75
C GLN A 57 25.20 6.61 2.81
N PRO A 58 25.39 6.25 4.08
CA PRO A 58 24.59 6.79 5.17
C PRO A 58 24.59 8.33 5.22
N SER A 59 25.70 8.97 4.85
CA SER A 59 25.85 10.42 4.79
C SER A 59 25.04 11.12 3.68
N ASP A 60 24.53 10.37 2.72
CA ASP A 60 23.71 10.90 1.64
C ASP A 60 22.26 11.16 2.08
N ILE A 61 21.84 10.53 3.19
CA ILE A 61 20.53 10.76 3.81
C ILE A 61 20.62 11.97 4.73
N LYS A 62 19.72 12.91 4.55
CA LYS A 62 19.69 14.19 5.28
C LYS A 62 18.38 14.39 6.02
N VAL A 63 18.38 15.31 6.98
CA VAL A 63 17.16 15.78 7.62
C VAL A 63 16.19 16.32 6.57
N GLY A 64 14.94 15.90 6.64
CA GLY A 64 13.91 16.20 5.67
C GLY A 64 13.69 15.13 4.59
N ASP A 65 14.62 14.20 4.42
CA ASP A 65 14.47 13.11 3.47
C ASP A 65 13.38 12.12 3.93
N ALA A 66 12.63 11.60 2.97
CA ALA A 66 11.70 10.51 3.22
C ALA A 66 12.46 9.18 3.12
N VAL A 67 12.34 8.34 4.12
CA VAL A 67 12.99 7.03 4.16
C VAL A 67 12.02 5.93 4.55
N GLY A 68 12.26 4.74 4.01
CA GLY A 68 11.65 3.51 4.47
C GLY A 68 12.71 2.59 5.05
N ALA A 69 12.47 2.02 6.21
CA ALA A 69 13.35 1.03 6.83
C ALA A 69 12.62 -0.31 6.94
N ALA A 70 13.31 -1.38 6.58
CA ALA A 70 12.85 -2.75 6.78
C ALA A 70 13.83 -3.49 7.67
N GLY A 71 13.28 -4.22 8.65
CA GLY A 71 14.06 -4.95 9.62
C GLY A 71 13.23 -5.37 10.82
N GLU A 72 13.88 -5.48 11.97
CA GLU A 72 13.21 -5.79 13.23
C GLU A 72 12.65 -4.52 13.85
N VAL A 73 11.32 -4.46 13.98
CA VAL A 73 10.61 -3.30 14.54
C VAL A 73 10.19 -3.60 15.97
N ASP A 74 10.69 -2.82 16.91
CA ASP A 74 10.22 -2.79 18.29
C ASP A 74 9.27 -1.58 18.46
N ALA A 75 7.98 -1.86 18.43
CA ALA A 75 6.95 -0.84 18.57
C ALA A 75 6.87 -0.23 19.99
N ALA A 76 7.30 -0.99 21.00
CA ALA A 76 7.31 -0.51 22.40
C ALA A 76 8.46 0.46 22.64
N ALA A 77 9.65 0.13 22.14
CA ALA A 77 10.83 0.97 22.21
C ALA A 77 10.85 2.07 21.13
N LYS A 78 9.91 2.06 20.17
CA LYS A 78 9.91 2.96 19.02
C LYS A 78 11.23 2.91 18.26
N SER A 79 11.76 1.70 18.04
CA SER A 79 13.04 1.48 17.38
C SER A 79 12.96 0.45 16.26
N VAL A 80 13.89 0.53 15.33
CA VAL A 80 14.01 -0.38 14.19
C VAL A 80 15.47 -0.77 14.01
N GLY A 81 15.76 -2.05 14.10
CA GLY A 81 17.04 -2.62 13.66
C GLY A 81 17.01 -2.84 12.15
N ALA A 82 17.51 -1.89 11.37
CA ALA A 82 17.34 -1.89 9.93
C ALA A 82 18.32 -2.85 9.22
N VAL A 83 17.79 -3.71 8.39
CA VAL A 83 18.55 -4.52 7.42
C VAL A 83 18.68 -3.76 6.10
N VAL A 84 17.61 -3.05 5.72
CA VAL A 84 17.58 -2.21 4.51
C VAL A 84 16.94 -0.87 4.85
N ILE A 85 17.57 0.20 4.37
CA ILE A 85 17.03 1.56 4.38
C ILE A 85 16.93 2.04 2.93
N ALA A 86 15.76 2.51 2.53
CA ALA A 86 15.52 3.07 1.21
C ALA A 86 15.22 4.56 1.33
N GLN A 87 16.04 5.40 0.68
CA GLN A 87 15.69 6.80 0.46
C GLN A 87 14.59 6.86 -0.59
N LEU A 88 13.47 7.46 -0.24
CA LEU A 88 12.31 7.63 -1.11
C LEU A 88 12.41 8.96 -1.86
N ASP A 89 11.87 8.99 -3.07
CA ASP A 89 11.72 10.26 -3.80
C ASP A 89 10.79 11.21 -3.03
N PRO A 90 11.19 12.47 -2.77
CA PRO A 90 10.39 13.42 -1.98
C PRO A 90 9.01 13.70 -2.57
N GLU A 91 8.92 13.82 -3.89
CA GLU A 91 7.65 14.08 -4.59
C GLU A 91 6.72 12.87 -4.46
N ARG A 92 7.27 11.67 -4.60
CA ARG A 92 6.51 10.44 -4.42
C ARG A 92 6.04 10.26 -2.98
N ALA A 93 6.90 10.56 -2.01
CA ALA A 93 6.55 10.52 -0.59
C ALA A 93 5.44 11.53 -0.27
N LYS A 94 5.49 12.74 -0.86
CA LYS A 94 4.44 13.75 -0.76
C LYS A 94 3.12 13.24 -1.36
N GLN A 95 3.16 12.72 -2.59
CA GLN A 95 1.98 12.14 -3.25
C GLN A 95 1.35 11.00 -2.44
N MET A 96 2.16 10.12 -1.86
CA MET A 96 1.66 9.04 -1.00
C MET A 96 1.00 9.57 0.27
N ARG A 97 1.56 10.61 0.90
CA ARG A 97 0.94 11.27 2.06
C ARG A 97 -0.38 11.94 1.70
N GLU A 98 -0.42 12.67 0.60
CA GLU A 98 -1.65 13.31 0.10
C GLU A 98 -2.71 12.26 -0.24
N MET A 99 -2.31 11.16 -0.87
CA MET A 99 -3.21 10.05 -1.17
C MET A 99 -3.79 9.46 0.11
N ARG A 100 -2.97 9.20 1.13
CA ARG A 100 -3.45 8.72 2.45
C ARG A 100 -4.36 9.71 3.15
N ALA A 101 -4.00 11.00 3.15
CA ALA A 101 -4.82 12.07 3.76
C ALA A 101 -6.19 12.25 3.10
N ASN A 102 -6.31 11.83 1.84
CA ASN A 102 -7.54 11.86 1.05
C ASN A 102 -8.33 10.54 1.11
N TYR A 103 -7.81 9.51 1.79
CA TYR A 103 -8.54 8.27 2.03
C TYR A 103 -9.80 8.55 2.86
N GLY A 104 -10.92 7.98 2.45
CA GLY A 104 -12.22 8.27 3.06
C GLY A 104 -12.86 9.60 2.66
N LYS A 105 -12.15 10.47 1.89
CA LYS A 105 -12.65 11.78 1.44
C LYS A 105 -12.90 11.80 -0.07
N THR A 106 -11.91 11.36 -0.84
CA THR A 106 -11.99 11.35 -2.32
C THR A 106 -11.83 9.96 -2.91
N TRP A 107 -11.35 9.02 -2.13
CA TRP A 107 -11.21 7.62 -2.56
C TRP A 107 -11.29 6.66 -1.38
N LEU A 108 -11.74 5.44 -1.68
CA LEU A 108 -11.76 4.29 -0.78
C LEU A 108 -11.16 3.09 -1.50
N MET A 109 -10.62 2.15 -0.74
CA MET A 109 -10.20 0.86 -1.24
C MET A 109 -10.39 -0.19 -0.16
N GLY A 110 -10.99 -1.30 -0.52
CA GLY A 110 -11.22 -2.36 0.46
C GLY A 110 -11.97 -3.53 -0.11
N LYS A 111 -12.20 -4.50 0.76
CA LYS A 111 -12.99 -5.69 0.45
C LYS A 111 -14.46 -5.43 0.75
N VAL A 112 -15.32 -5.65 -0.23
CA VAL A 112 -16.78 -5.55 -0.07
C VAL A 112 -17.26 -6.57 0.96
N THR A 113 -18.01 -6.11 1.94
CA THR A 113 -18.56 -6.95 3.00
C THR A 113 -20.07 -7.09 2.89
N VAL A 114 -20.75 -5.98 2.60
CA VAL A 114 -22.24 -5.97 2.50
C VAL A 114 -22.63 -5.06 1.33
N ILE A 115 -23.64 -5.48 0.59
CA ILE A 115 -24.30 -4.69 -0.45
C ILE A 115 -25.78 -4.62 -0.09
N ASN A 116 -26.29 -3.42 0.07
CA ASN A 116 -27.70 -3.18 0.36
C ASN A 116 -28.21 -2.11 -0.59
N GLU A 117 -28.97 -2.53 -1.61
CA GLU A 117 -29.44 -1.68 -2.71
C GLU A 117 -28.25 -0.91 -3.34
N THR A 118 -28.21 0.41 -3.20
CA THR A 118 -27.14 1.27 -3.73
C THR A 118 -26.01 1.53 -2.73
N LYS A 119 -26.18 1.10 -1.48
CA LYS A 119 -25.19 1.27 -0.42
C LYS A 119 -24.29 0.05 -0.31
N VAL A 120 -23.01 0.26 -0.49
CA VAL A 120 -21.97 -0.78 -0.40
C VAL A 120 -21.09 -0.50 0.81
N THR A 121 -20.92 -1.50 1.67
CA THR A 121 -19.98 -1.47 2.80
C THR A 121 -18.75 -2.27 2.45
N LEU A 122 -17.58 -1.75 2.78
CA LEU A 122 -16.29 -2.39 2.57
C LEU A 122 -15.43 -2.31 3.83
N LEU A 123 -14.56 -3.28 3.99
CA LEU A 123 -13.47 -3.24 4.97
C LEU A 123 -12.26 -2.57 4.31
N GLY A 124 -11.86 -1.42 4.81
CA GLY A 124 -10.80 -0.60 4.25
C GLY A 124 -9.44 -1.30 4.27
N SER A 125 -8.72 -1.24 3.15
CA SER A 125 -7.38 -1.84 3.05
C SER A 125 -6.29 -0.98 3.67
N VAL A 126 -6.57 0.30 3.95
CA VAL A 126 -5.60 1.26 4.50
C VAL A 126 -5.65 1.31 6.02
N ASP A 127 -6.85 1.29 6.60
CA ASP A 127 -7.10 1.52 8.03
C ASP A 127 -7.79 0.33 8.71
N ASN A 128 -8.15 -0.70 7.96
CA ASN A 128 -8.88 -1.88 8.43
C ASN A 128 -10.21 -1.54 9.14
N ALA A 129 -10.80 -0.39 8.77
CA ALA A 129 -12.07 0.09 9.27
C ALA A 129 -13.21 -0.17 8.29
N ALA A 130 -14.44 -0.20 8.78
CA ALA A 130 -15.62 -0.31 7.92
C ALA A 130 -15.94 1.05 7.30
N HIS A 131 -16.00 1.11 5.98
CA HIS A 131 -16.42 2.26 5.20
C HIS A 131 -17.63 1.91 4.37
N ALA A 132 -18.47 2.90 4.10
CA ALA A 132 -19.60 2.73 3.21
C ALA A 132 -19.59 3.82 2.13
N PHE A 133 -20.02 3.45 0.95
CA PHE A 133 -20.30 4.41 -0.13
C PHE A 133 -21.68 4.14 -0.71
N VAL A 134 -22.25 5.16 -1.32
CA VAL A 134 -23.50 5.06 -2.06
C VAL A 134 -23.19 5.23 -3.54
N ALA A 135 -23.75 4.36 -4.36
CA ALA A 135 -23.74 4.46 -5.79
C ALA A 135 -25.04 5.14 -6.25
N ASP A 136 -24.93 6.06 -7.18
CA ASP A 136 -26.05 6.70 -7.85
C ASP A 136 -26.09 6.36 -9.35
N GLU A 137 -26.99 6.98 -10.10
CA GLU A 137 -27.15 6.75 -11.53
C GLU A 137 -25.95 7.21 -12.37
N ASP A 138 -25.13 8.12 -11.85
CA ASP A 138 -23.92 8.63 -12.49
C ASP A 138 -22.68 7.79 -12.14
N THR A 139 -22.81 6.83 -11.20
CA THR A 139 -21.71 5.98 -10.77
C THR A 139 -21.30 4.99 -11.85
N THR A 140 -20.04 5.03 -12.26
CA THR A 140 -19.49 4.10 -13.24
C THR A 140 -18.82 2.91 -12.56
N PHE A 141 -19.12 1.69 -13.01
CA PHE A 141 -18.50 0.46 -12.51
C PHE A 141 -17.64 -0.17 -13.58
N ARG A 142 -16.45 -0.66 -13.20
CA ARG A 142 -15.50 -1.34 -14.11
C ARG A 142 -14.86 -2.54 -13.45
N LYS A 143 -14.68 -3.59 -14.26
CA LYS A 143 -13.86 -4.75 -13.88
C LYS A 143 -12.80 -4.95 -14.94
N ARG A 144 -11.51 -4.82 -14.57
CA ARG A 144 -10.39 -4.67 -15.51
C ARG A 144 -10.58 -3.41 -16.38
N ARG A 145 -11.04 -3.54 -17.62
CA ARG A 145 -11.33 -2.43 -18.55
C ARG A 145 -12.74 -2.48 -19.08
N GLU A 146 -13.53 -3.44 -18.64
CA GLU A 146 -14.90 -3.67 -19.09
C GLU A 146 -15.88 -2.95 -18.17
N PRO A 147 -16.87 -2.24 -18.74
CA PRO A 147 -17.95 -1.66 -17.95
C PRO A 147 -18.81 -2.80 -17.37
N ILE A 148 -19.17 -2.68 -16.13
CA ILE A 148 -20.07 -3.60 -15.42
C ILE A 148 -21.15 -2.78 -14.70
N THR A 149 -22.02 -3.45 -13.97
CA THR A 149 -23.06 -2.83 -13.15
C THR A 149 -22.82 -3.12 -11.66
N LEU A 150 -23.57 -2.48 -10.78
CA LEU A 150 -23.53 -2.78 -9.34
C LEU A 150 -23.92 -4.26 -9.06
N ALA A 151 -24.80 -4.85 -9.90
CA ALA A 151 -25.20 -6.24 -9.76
C ALA A 151 -24.04 -7.25 -9.97
N ASP A 152 -22.99 -6.83 -10.64
CA ASP A 152 -21.80 -7.65 -10.90
C ASP A 152 -20.74 -7.53 -9.78
N VAL A 153 -20.97 -6.68 -8.79
CA VAL A 153 -20.12 -6.54 -7.60
C VAL A 153 -20.64 -7.47 -6.51
N HIS A 154 -19.75 -8.23 -5.91
CA HIS A 154 -20.12 -9.24 -4.91
C HIS A 154 -19.37 -9.01 -3.59
N ALA A 155 -19.96 -9.50 -2.51
CA ALA A 155 -19.26 -9.57 -1.24
C ALA A 155 -17.99 -10.43 -1.39
N GLY A 156 -16.86 -9.92 -0.92
CA GLY A 156 -15.55 -10.53 -1.10
C GLY A 156 -14.70 -9.90 -2.20
N ASP A 157 -15.30 -9.17 -3.14
CA ASP A 157 -14.54 -8.42 -4.15
C ASP A 157 -13.73 -7.30 -3.50
N VAL A 158 -12.53 -7.07 -4.03
CA VAL A 158 -11.73 -5.89 -3.67
C VAL A 158 -12.05 -4.78 -4.66
N VAL A 159 -12.47 -3.65 -4.15
CA VAL A 159 -12.85 -2.49 -4.96
C VAL A 159 -12.01 -1.28 -4.62
N ARG A 160 -11.73 -0.48 -5.64
CA ARG A 160 -11.26 0.90 -5.50
C ARG A 160 -12.39 1.81 -5.93
N VAL A 161 -12.73 2.74 -5.05
CA VAL A 161 -13.83 3.68 -5.25
C VAL A 161 -13.25 5.09 -5.27
N GLU A 162 -13.62 5.87 -6.26
CA GLU A 162 -13.32 7.30 -6.35
C GLU A 162 -14.65 8.06 -6.26
N GLY A 163 -14.66 9.17 -5.52
CA GLY A 163 -15.87 9.93 -5.29
C GLY A 163 -15.62 11.12 -4.37
N ALA A 164 -16.66 11.54 -3.68
CA ALA A 164 -16.59 12.64 -2.73
C ALA A 164 -17.56 12.44 -1.57
N VAL A 165 -17.25 13.03 -0.42
CA VAL A 165 -18.17 13.07 0.71
C VAL A 165 -19.14 14.25 0.51
N LYS A 166 -20.44 13.94 0.50
CA LYS A 166 -21.54 14.91 0.52
C LYS A 166 -22.44 14.60 1.72
N ASP A 167 -22.67 15.58 2.56
CA ASP A 167 -23.53 15.45 3.76
C ASP A 167 -23.15 14.30 4.68
N GLY A 168 -21.84 14.02 4.81
CA GLY A 168 -21.30 12.92 5.62
C GLY A 168 -21.40 11.54 4.97
N ILE A 169 -21.87 11.44 3.72
CA ILE A 169 -22.00 10.20 2.95
C ILE A 169 -20.99 10.24 1.81
N PHE A 170 -20.24 9.15 1.63
CA PHE A 170 -19.36 9.01 0.49
C PHE A 170 -20.18 8.60 -0.75
N ILE A 171 -20.24 9.47 -1.74
CA ILE A 171 -20.91 9.22 -3.03
C ILE A 171 -19.84 8.77 -4.02
N ALA A 172 -20.04 7.61 -4.61
CA ALA A 172 -19.11 7.04 -5.57
C ALA A 172 -19.35 7.63 -6.97
N ALA A 173 -18.30 8.15 -7.59
CA ALA A 173 -18.33 8.52 -9.01
C ALA A 173 -17.83 7.36 -9.90
N SER A 174 -16.87 6.59 -9.40
CA SER A 174 -16.27 5.45 -10.12
C SER A 174 -15.89 4.34 -9.17
N VAL A 175 -16.25 3.11 -9.53
CA VAL A 175 -15.92 1.88 -8.80
C VAL A 175 -15.18 0.94 -9.72
N ALA A 176 -13.95 0.58 -9.36
CA ALA A 176 -13.14 -0.40 -10.07
C ALA A 176 -13.01 -1.68 -9.24
N VAL A 177 -13.51 -2.79 -9.76
CA VAL A 177 -13.31 -4.11 -9.16
C VAL A 177 -11.91 -4.62 -9.52
N MET A 178 -11.09 -4.84 -8.49
CA MET A 178 -9.74 -5.36 -8.61
C MET A 178 -9.79 -6.88 -8.70
N VAL A 179 -9.37 -7.44 -9.82
CA VAL A 179 -9.20 -8.88 -9.93
C VAL A 179 -7.84 -9.22 -9.34
N MET A 180 -7.82 -9.77 -8.13
CA MET A 180 -6.59 -10.40 -7.63
C MET A 180 -6.33 -11.63 -8.51
N PRO A 181 -5.10 -11.83 -9.03
CA PRO A 181 -4.73 -13.11 -9.58
C PRO A 181 -4.90 -14.13 -8.45
N GLN A 182 -5.88 -15.02 -8.59
CA GLN A 182 -5.99 -16.16 -7.69
C GLN A 182 -4.68 -16.92 -7.86
N GLY A 183 -3.91 -17.04 -6.78
CA GLY A 183 -2.74 -17.91 -6.76
C GLY A 183 -3.19 -19.26 -7.28
N GLY A 184 -2.62 -19.67 -8.43
CA GLY A 184 -2.98 -20.91 -9.05
C GLY A 184 -2.81 -22.04 -8.04
N THR A 185 -3.90 -22.68 -7.67
CA THR A 185 -3.88 -24.04 -7.16
C THR A 185 -3.23 -24.85 -8.26
N VAL A 186 -1.96 -25.18 -8.08
CA VAL A 186 -1.29 -26.19 -8.88
C VAL A 186 -2.13 -27.44 -8.67
N PRO A 187 -2.73 -28.04 -9.72
CA PRO A 187 -3.37 -29.32 -9.56
C PRO A 187 -2.28 -30.28 -9.11
N HIS A 188 -2.43 -30.84 -7.93
CA HIS A 188 -1.59 -31.94 -7.48
C HIS A 188 -1.97 -33.13 -8.39
N ASP A 189 -1.21 -33.26 -9.48
CA ASP A 189 -1.39 -34.30 -10.45
C ASP A 189 -1.17 -35.67 -9.78
N ALA A 190 -2.13 -36.50 -10.01
CA ALA A 190 -2.24 -37.83 -9.46
C ALA A 190 -0.99 -38.66 -9.71
N SER A 191 -0.45 -39.24 -8.66
CA SER A 191 0.51 -40.36 -8.75
C SER A 191 0.02 -41.42 -9.70
N PRO A 192 0.86 -41.93 -10.62
CA PRO A 192 0.48 -43.08 -11.44
C PRO A 192 0.40 -44.30 -10.54
N ALA A 193 -0.70 -45.02 -10.67
CA ALA A 193 -0.94 -46.29 -10.03
C ALA A 193 0.10 -47.33 -10.48
N PRO A 194 0.55 -48.26 -9.60
CA PRO A 194 1.47 -49.32 -9.97
C PRO A 194 0.75 -50.35 -10.88
N GLN A 195 1.38 -50.68 -12.00
CA GLN A 195 0.93 -51.74 -12.87
C GLN A 195 1.20 -53.11 -12.25
N PRO A 196 0.26 -54.07 -12.31
CA PRO A 196 0.53 -55.45 -11.87
C PRO A 196 1.38 -56.19 -12.91
N ARG A 197 2.29 -57.03 -12.39
CA ARG A 197 3.06 -58.01 -13.19
C ARG A 197 2.19 -59.20 -13.62
#